data_cd1e0855b3bc584dbd03d467588e6d12
#
_entry.id   cd1e0855b3bc584dbd03d467588e6d12
#
_cell.length_a   1.000
_cell.length_b   1.000
_cell.length_c   1.000
_cell.angle_alpha   90.00
_cell.angle_beta   90.00
_cell.angle_gamma   90.00
#
_symmetry.space_group_name_H-M   'P 1'
#
loop_
_entity.id
_entity.type
_entity.pdbx_description
1 polymer ?
#
loop_
_entity_poly.entity_id
_entity_poly.type
_entity_poly.pdbx_seq_one_letter_code
_entity_poly.pdbx_strand_id
1 'polypeptide(L)'
;MHKETNEKRDFLPSFFGILKKEKVQVFLEEGYGLALGYTKEDYLMVNNSMQFVSNKESYEKNIVVVLRSPEFEQIDYMREGSTLLSMLHYPTRATRVEKLKEKGIFAVSMDSIRNDFFERIVVDYEGTSGNGINVAFTELAKTYKSISMEERKPIIVSIMGMGRVGLTAARLAGKYGNNKENEDILKEKSNGVLVKMLPRNITNDKGQMIKILKKTDILVDATTRNDATDYIVSNELVGYLKEHSIILDLTSDPYLTDIFPFQVKAVEGIPHGTLDKIVVYPNDHEYDSVPKCLRTINQRTVVSCNAWPGVNPKGCMDLYGKQLIYIIQNLIGYNANDFNLYNRDYFNRAIYRGTIECFEESLNNYGDEMVDIVI
;
A
#
# COMPACT_ATOMS: atom_id res chain seq x y z
N MET A 1 1.91 -2.44 17.11
CA MET A 1 0.58 -1.89 17.44
C MET A 1 -0.40 -2.35 16.37
N HIS A 2 -1.55 -2.78 16.83
CA HIS A 2 -2.50 -3.49 16.00
C HIS A 2 -3.53 -2.54 15.44
N LYS A 3 -3.83 -2.69 14.14
CA LYS A 3 -4.88 -1.95 13.45
C LYS A 3 -6.14 -2.80 13.25
N GLU A 4 -5.98 -4.10 13.10
CA GLU A 4 -7.09 -5.02 12.85
C GLU A 4 -6.87 -6.35 13.57
N THR A 5 -7.91 -7.13 13.69
CA THR A 5 -7.82 -8.50 14.22
C THR A 5 -6.84 -9.30 13.35
N ASN A 6 -6.03 -10.18 13.98
CA ASN A 6 -4.98 -10.96 13.32
C ASN A 6 -3.93 -10.08 12.61
N GLU A 7 -3.51 -8.97 13.22
CA GLU A 7 -2.50 -8.08 12.69
C GLU A 7 -1.21 -8.86 12.34
N LYS A 8 -0.79 -8.76 11.10
CA LYS A 8 0.39 -9.45 10.54
C LYS A 8 1.52 -8.50 10.18
N ARG A 9 1.39 -7.21 10.50
CA ARG A 9 2.38 -6.16 10.21
C ARG A 9 3.20 -5.79 11.44
N ASP A 10 3.46 -6.76 12.29
CA ASP A 10 4.31 -6.63 13.47
C ASP A 10 5.78 -6.87 13.09
N PHE A 11 6.70 -6.05 13.59
CA PHE A 11 8.13 -6.25 13.34
C PHE A 11 8.64 -7.52 14.03
N LEU A 12 9.58 -8.19 13.37
CA LEU A 12 10.12 -9.45 13.85
C LEU A 12 10.99 -9.24 15.11
N PRO A 13 11.15 -10.25 15.98
CA PRO A 13 12.02 -10.14 17.16
C PRO A 13 13.45 -9.65 16.85
N SER A 14 14.04 -10.07 15.72
CA SER A 14 15.36 -9.65 15.26
C SER A 14 15.52 -8.13 15.15
N PHE A 15 14.47 -7.41 14.76
CA PHE A 15 14.46 -5.96 14.68
C PHE A 15 14.73 -5.30 16.05
N PHE A 16 14.11 -5.81 17.11
CA PHE A 16 14.24 -5.27 18.46
C PHE A 16 15.58 -5.61 19.13
N GLY A 17 16.25 -6.66 18.65
CA GLY A 17 17.61 -6.98 19.04
C GLY A 17 18.62 -5.88 18.62
N ILE A 18 18.39 -5.24 17.48
CA ILE A 18 19.21 -4.12 17.01
C ILE A 18 18.98 -2.89 17.90
N LEU A 19 17.72 -2.58 18.25
CA LEU A 19 17.36 -1.45 19.10
C LEU A 19 17.85 -1.57 20.55
N LYS A 20 18.22 -2.76 20.99
CA LYS A 20 18.79 -2.94 22.36
C LYS A 20 20.05 -2.11 22.62
N LYS A 21 20.80 -1.76 21.56
CA LYS A 21 22.00 -0.93 21.68
C LYS A 21 21.67 0.55 21.85
N GLU A 22 20.50 0.96 21.46
CA GLU A 22 20.00 2.31 21.65
C GLU A 22 19.47 2.43 23.09
N LYS A 23 19.82 3.44 23.80
CA LYS A 23 19.38 3.66 25.20
C LYS A 23 17.90 4.09 25.27
N VAL A 24 17.01 3.28 24.72
CA VAL A 24 15.57 3.55 24.67
C VAL A 24 14.78 2.44 25.35
N GLN A 25 13.70 2.81 25.98
CA GLN A 25 12.70 1.85 26.47
C GLN A 25 11.75 1.51 25.33
N VAL A 26 11.66 0.24 24.98
CA VAL A 26 10.75 -0.26 23.94
C VAL A 26 9.48 -0.80 24.59
N PHE A 27 8.34 -0.40 24.03
CA PHE A 27 7.01 -0.87 24.43
C PHE A 27 6.34 -1.55 23.24
N LEU A 28 5.76 -2.71 23.46
CA LEU A 28 4.96 -3.45 22.48
C LEU A 28 3.52 -3.57 23.00
N GLU A 29 2.57 -3.58 22.09
CA GLU A 29 1.18 -3.85 22.44
C GLU A 29 1.02 -5.32 22.86
N GLU A 30 0.14 -5.61 23.82
CA GLU A 30 -0.20 -6.98 24.17
C GLU A 30 -0.72 -7.74 22.95
N GLY A 31 -0.24 -8.96 22.77
CA GLY A 31 -0.55 -9.76 21.57
C GLY A 31 0.35 -9.51 20.37
N TYR A 32 1.33 -8.58 20.47
CA TYR A 32 2.26 -8.29 19.38
C TYR A 32 2.99 -9.55 18.90
N GLY A 33 3.00 -9.78 17.59
CA GLY A 33 3.67 -10.90 16.92
C GLY A 33 2.87 -12.20 16.88
N LEU A 34 1.77 -12.33 17.61
CA LEU A 34 1.02 -13.60 17.69
C LEU A 34 0.55 -14.10 16.33
N ALA A 35 0.04 -13.24 15.48
CA ALA A 35 -0.40 -13.64 14.13
C ALA A 35 0.76 -14.01 13.19
N LEU A 36 2.00 -13.67 13.56
CA LEU A 36 3.23 -14.12 12.90
C LEU A 36 3.80 -15.41 13.52
N GLY A 37 3.19 -15.92 14.59
CA GLY A 37 3.65 -17.09 15.33
C GLY A 37 4.80 -16.80 16.29
N TYR A 38 4.94 -15.56 16.77
CA TYR A 38 5.89 -15.18 17.82
C TYR A 38 5.17 -14.91 19.12
N THR A 39 5.78 -15.34 20.22
CA THR A 39 5.29 -15.11 21.58
C THR A 39 6.01 -13.93 22.24
N LYS A 40 5.50 -13.48 23.38
CA LYS A 40 6.15 -12.46 24.22
C LYS A 40 7.59 -12.86 24.57
N GLU A 41 7.79 -14.14 24.86
CA GLU A 41 9.09 -14.69 25.22
C GLU A 41 10.11 -14.59 24.09
N ASP A 42 9.70 -14.77 22.83
CA ASP A 42 10.57 -14.61 21.67
C ASP A 42 11.11 -13.18 21.57
N TYR A 43 10.29 -12.20 21.88
CA TYR A 43 10.71 -10.80 21.92
C TYR A 43 11.63 -10.51 23.10
N LEU A 44 11.26 -10.94 24.31
CA LEU A 44 12.05 -10.73 25.53
C LEU A 44 13.41 -11.45 25.48
N MET A 45 13.53 -12.55 24.73
CA MET A 45 14.79 -13.25 24.52
C MET A 45 15.83 -12.39 23.80
N VAL A 46 15.40 -11.58 22.83
CA VAL A 46 16.31 -10.68 22.08
C VAL A 46 16.54 -9.35 22.79
N ASN A 47 15.54 -8.85 23.49
CA ASN A 47 15.65 -7.62 24.27
C ASN A 47 14.79 -7.70 25.54
N ASN A 48 15.41 -8.06 26.65
CA ASN A 48 14.74 -8.31 27.94
C ASN A 48 14.25 -7.05 28.65
N SER A 49 14.57 -5.84 28.16
CA SER A 49 14.08 -4.58 28.70
C SER A 49 12.73 -4.15 28.13
N MET A 50 12.21 -4.84 27.12
CA MET A 50 10.92 -4.50 26.50
C MET A 50 9.76 -4.72 27.48
N GLN A 51 8.73 -3.91 27.34
CA GLN A 51 7.49 -4.01 28.10
C GLN A 51 6.30 -4.22 27.16
N PHE A 52 5.35 -5.04 27.59
CA PHE A 52 4.08 -5.24 26.91
C PHE A 52 3.01 -4.44 27.64
N VAL A 53 2.26 -3.65 26.88
CA VAL A 53 1.31 -2.66 27.40
C VAL A 53 0.01 -2.70 26.61
N SER A 54 -1.03 -2.04 27.12
CA SER A 54 -2.30 -1.90 26.39
C SER A 54 -2.15 -1.10 25.09
N ASN A 55 -3.11 -1.23 24.18
CA ASN A 55 -3.16 -0.43 22.94
C ASN A 55 -3.04 1.07 23.26
N LYS A 56 -3.90 1.60 24.12
CA LYS A 56 -3.87 3.01 24.51
C LYS A 56 -2.49 3.43 25.03
N GLU A 57 -1.95 2.69 25.96
CA GLU A 57 -0.65 3.02 26.56
C GLU A 57 0.49 2.99 25.56
N SER A 58 0.41 2.13 24.53
CA SER A 58 1.41 2.07 23.45
C SER A 58 1.43 3.33 22.60
N TYR A 59 0.28 3.99 22.43
CA TYR A 59 0.18 5.27 21.70
C TYR A 59 0.57 6.49 22.54
N GLU A 60 0.60 6.40 23.86
CA GLU A 60 1.02 7.48 24.75
C GLU A 60 2.56 7.64 24.89
N LYS A 61 3.33 7.06 23.95
CA LYS A 61 4.82 7.10 23.98
C LYS A 61 5.38 8.26 23.16
N ASN A 62 6.66 8.57 23.37
CA ASN A 62 7.32 9.69 22.67
C ASN A 62 7.45 9.44 21.17
N ILE A 63 7.77 8.20 20.77
CA ILE A 63 7.86 7.78 19.37
C ILE A 63 6.95 6.58 19.18
N VAL A 64 6.00 6.71 18.28
CA VAL A 64 5.04 5.66 17.91
C VAL A 64 5.38 5.18 16.52
N VAL A 65 5.69 3.89 16.37
CA VAL A 65 6.00 3.25 15.09
C VAL A 65 4.95 2.20 14.79
N VAL A 66 4.21 2.39 13.73
CA VAL A 66 3.18 1.45 13.26
C VAL A 66 3.14 1.46 11.74
N LEU A 67 3.17 0.29 11.08
CA LEU A 67 3.27 0.27 9.63
C LEU A 67 2.05 0.92 8.97
N ARG A 68 0.84 0.53 9.38
CA ARG A 68 -0.40 1.13 8.86
C ARG A 68 -0.87 2.27 9.75
N SER A 69 -1.32 3.31 9.08
CA SER A 69 -1.83 4.51 9.71
C SER A 69 -2.88 4.19 10.81
N PRO A 70 -2.73 4.73 12.03
CA PRO A 70 -3.68 4.54 13.12
C PRO A 70 -5.05 5.17 12.82
N GLU A 71 -6.08 4.72 13.52
CA GLU A 71 -7.41 5.36 13.48
C GLU A 71 -7.41 6.64 14.33
N PHE A 72 -8.45 7.47 14.19
CA PHE A 72 -8.53 8.76 14.89
C PHE A 72 -8.51 8.63 16.41
N GLU A 73 -9.18 7.60 16.97
CA GLU A 73 -9.15 7.32 18.39
C GLU A 73 -7.72 7.10 18.91
N GLN A 74 -6.91 6.35 18.18
CA GLN A 74 -5.52 6.09 18.53
C GLN A 74 -4.65 7.34 18.41
N ILE A 75 -4.93 8.22 17.43
CA ILE A 75 -4.27 9.52 17.35
C ILE A 75 -4.63 10.37 18.56
N ASP A 76 -5.88 10.28 19.07
CA ASP A 76 -6.29 11.00 20.28
C ASP A 76 -5.54 10.56 21.55
N TYR A 77 -5.08 9.31 21.63
CA TYR A 77 -4.22 8.84 22.73
C TYR A 77 -2.80 9.42 22.68
N MET A 78 -2.33 9.87 21.53
CA MET A 78 -0.97 10.39 21.38
C MET A 78 -0.80 11.72 22.12
N ARG A 79 0.41 11.96 22.62
CA ARG A 79 0.77 13.21 23.30
C ARG A 79 1.17 14.27 22.29
N GLU A 80 0.82 15.52 22.56
CA GLU A 80 1.38 16.65 21.85
C GLU A 80 2.91 16.61 21.85
N GLY A 81 3.54 16.91 20.72
CA GLY A 81 4.99 16.86 20.52
C GLY A 81 5.55 15.44 20.36
N SER A 82 4.73 14.38 20.41
CA SER A 82 5.20 13.03 20.10
C SER A 82 5.40 12.81 18.61
N THR A 83 6.18 11.79 18.25
CA THR A 83 6.46 11.43 16.86
C THR A 83 5.62 10.24 16.43
N LEU A 84 5.02 10.32 15.24
CA LEU A 84 4.37 9.19 14.56
C LEU A 84 5.14 8.83 13.29
N LEU A 85 5.65 7.60 13.21
CA LEU A 85 6.23 7.02 11.99
C LEU A 85 5.30 5.93 11.45
N SER A 86 4.65 6.18 10.29
CA SER A 86 3.64 5.30 9.73
C SER A 86 3.47 5.51 8.21
N MET A 87 2.82 4.59 7.51
CA MET A 87 2.36 4.79 6.12
C MET A 87 1.13 5.71 6.12
N LEU A 88 1.32 7.00 5.99
CA LEU A 88 0.26 8.00 6.19
C LEU A 88 -0.48 8.41 4.91
N HIS A 89 0.16 8.24 3.74
CA HIS A 89 -0.43 8.53 2.42
C HIS A 89 -1.07 9.93 2.34
N TYR A 90 -0.34 10.98 2.69
CA TYR A 90 -0.84 12.36 2.81
C TYR A 90 -1.78 12.81 1.69
N PRO A 91 -1.45 12.62 0.38
CA PRO A 91 -2.29 13.13 -0.70
C PRO A 91 -3.74 12.63 -0.69
N THR A 92 -3.97 11.44 -0.10
CA THR A 92 -5.31 10.81 -0.09
C THR A 92 -5.90 10.70 1.32
N ARG A 93 -5.39 11.48 2.29
CA ARG A 93 -5.76 11.40 3.70
C ARG A 93 -5.80 12.79 4.36
N ALA A 94 -6.40 13.79 3.69
CA ALA A 94 -6.43 15.19 4.15
C ALA A 94 -6.94 15.32 5.59
N THR A 95 -8.07 14.70 5.94
CA THR A 95 -8.64 14.76 7.29
C THR A 95 -7.70 14.20 8.36
N ARG A 96 -6.89 13.19 8.01
CA ARG A 96 -5.86 12.65 8.92
C ARG A 96 -4.69 13.60 9.09
N VAL A 97 -4.27 14.26 8.03
CA VAL A 97 -3.23 15.30 8.08
C VAL A 97 -3.67 16.42 9.02
N GLU A 98 -4.89 16.93 8.85
CA GLU A 98 -5.48 17.95 9.74
C GLU A 98 -5.49 17.50 11.20
N LYS A 99 -5.98 16.28 11.48
CA LYS A 99 -6.04 15.74 12.83
C LYS A 99 -4.66 15.62 13.49
N LEU A 100 -3.63 15.19 12.75
CA LEU A 100 -2.25 15.09 13.25
C LEU A 100 -1.67 16.48 13.56
N LYS A 101 -1.96 17.48 12.73
CA LYS A 101 -1.55 18.88 12.96
C LYS A 101 -2.24 19.48 14.18
N GLU A 102 -3.56 19.34 14.27
CA GLU A 102 -4.34 19.83 15.43
C GLU A 102 -3.84 19.25 16.74
N LYS A 103 -3.40 17.99 16.71
CA LYS A 103 -2.86 17.29 17.89
C LYS A 103 -1.39 17.64 18.18
N GLY A 104 -0.72 18.41 17.31
CA GLY A 104 0.70 18.77 17.46
C GLY A 104 1.64 17.58 17.35
N ILE A 105 1.32 16.59 16.51
CA ILE A 105 2.12 15.37 16.29
C ILE A 105 3.18 15.63 15.21
N PHE A 106 4.45 15.34 15.52
CA PHE A 106 5.49 15.28 14.49
C PHE A 106 5.32 14.00 13.67
N ALA A 107 4.59 14.12 12.55
CA ALA A 107 4.24 12.99 11.72
C ALA A 107 5.23 12.81 10.56
N VAL A 108 5.74 11.58 10.40
CA VAL A 108 6.65 11.17 9.32
C VAL A 108 6.00 10.03 8.55
N SER A 109 5.68 10.26 7.28
CA SER A 109 5.08 9.25 6.42
C SER A 109 6.14 8.36 5.78
N MET A 110 6.15 7.07 6.13
CA MET A 110 7.10 6.09 5.60
C MET A 110 7.10 6.04 4.06
N ASP A 111 5.92 6.21 3.44
CA ASP A 111 5.78 6.21 1.99
C ASP A 111 6.24 7.51 1.33
N SER A 112 6.52 8.56 2.11
CA SER A 112 7.02 9.84 1.64
C SER A 112 8.50 10.08 1.94
N ILE A 113 9.16 9.21 2.74
CA ILE A 113 10.60 9.30 3.00
C ILE A 113 11.37 9.04 1.69
N ARG A 114 12.14 10.03 1.24
CA ARG A 114 12.85 10.00 -0.05
C ARG A 114 14.31 10.39 0.10
N ASN A 115 15.14 9.76 -0.73
CA ASN A 115 16.54 10.15 -0.87
C ASN A 115 16.71 11.50 -1.62
N ASP A 116 17.93 11.94 -1.81
CA ASP A 116 18.23 13.20 -2.51
C ASP A 116 17.92 13.15 -4.02
N PHE A 117 17.65 11.99 -4.57
CA PHE A 117 17.14 11.77 -5.94
C PHE A 117 15.61 11.61 -5.98
N PHE A 118 14.91 11.95 -4.90
CA PHE A 118 13.46 11.80 -4.74
C PHE A 118 12.94 10.36 -4.87
N GLU A 119 13.79 9.36 -4.72
CA GLU A 119 13.39 7.95 -4.69
C GLU A 119 12.95 7.55 -3.28
N ARG A 120 11.86 6.81 -3.18
CA ARG A 120 11.40 6.25 -1.89
C ARG A 120 12.42 5.26 -1.36
N ILE A 121 12.75 5.36 -0.07
CA ILE A 121 13.70 4.47 0.60
C ILE A 121 13.02 3.44 1.52
N VAL A 122 11.75 3.64 1.85
CA VAL A 122 10.91 2.68 2.55
C VAL A 122 9.88 2.13 1.57
N VAL A 123 10.26 1.11 0.82
CA VAL A 123 9.44 0.51 -0.22
C VAL A 123 10.02 -0.82 -0.71
N ASP A 124 9.13 -1.73 -1.12
CA ASP A 124 9.50 -2.87 -1.97
C ASP A 124 8.48 -3.02 -3.10
N TYR A 125 8.86 -2.57 -4.27
CA TYR A 125 8.03 -2.70 -5.48
C TYR A 125 7.90 -4.16 -5.92
N GLU A 126 8.96 -4.99 -5.73
CA GLU A 126 8.96 -6.42 -6.05
C GLU A 126 8.00 -7.17 -5.12
N GLY A 127 8.09 -6.93 -3.81
CA GLY A 127 7.21 -7.56 -2.83
C GLY A 127 5.76 -7.20 -3.07
N THR A 128 5.45 -5.91 -3.22
CA THR A 128 4.08 -5.42 -3.45
C THR A 128 3.49 -5.96 -4.75
N SER A 129 4.17 -5.73 -5.87
CA SER A 129 3.63 -6.14 -7.18
C SER A 129 3.70 -7.66 -7.37
N GLY A 130 4.78 -8.31 -6.89
CA GLY A 130 4.99 -9.74 -7.09
C GLY A 130 3.97 -10.61 -6.38
N ASN A 131 3.69 -10.33 -5.10
CA ASN A 131 2.66 -11.08 -4.37
C ASN A 131 1.26 -10.80 -4.96
N GLY A 132 0.94 -9.55 -5.33
CA GLY A 132 -0.32 -9.23 -5.99
C GLY A 132 -0.49 -9.96 -7.31
N ILE A 133 0.49 -9.91 -8.20
CA ILE A 133 0.49 -10.61 -9.48
C ILE A 133 0.39 -12.14 -9.29
N ASN A 134 1.14 -12.70 -8.34
CA ASN A 134 1.07 -14.13 -8.03
C ASN A 134 -0.35 -14.56 -7.65
N VAL A 135 -0.95 -13.85 -6.69
CA VAL A 135 -2.34 -14.13 -6.26
C VAL A 135 -3.32 -13.97 -7.43
N ALA A 136 -3.18 -12.93 -8.26
CA ALA A 136 -4.06 -12.69 -9.40
C ALA A 136 -3.99 -13.83 -10.43
N PHE A 137 -2.80 -14.33 -10.75
CA PHE A 137 -2.65 -15.49 -11.65
C PHE A 137 -3.17 -16.79 -11.02
N THR A 138 -2.96 -16.99 -9.71
CA THR A 138 -3.50 -18.14 -8.97
C THR A 138 -5.03 -18.14 -9.02
N GLU A 139 -5.67 -17.00 -8.81
CA GLU A 139 -7.13 -16.87 -8.89
C GLU A 139 -7.65 -17.02 -10.33
N LEU A 140 -6.94 -16.45 -11.31
CA LEU A 140 -7.28 -16.63 -12.71
C LEU A 140 -7.25 -18.13 -13.10
N ALA A 141 -6.26 -18.87 -12.63
CA ALA A 141 -6.14 -20.32 -12.89
C ALA A 141 -7.33 -21.14 -12.36
N LYS A 142 -7.97 -20.69 -11.28
CA LYS A 142 -9.19 -21.33 -10.72
C LYS A 142 -10.43 -21.09 -11.56
N THR A 143 -10.54 -19.90 -12.16
CA THR A 143 -11.75 -19.40 -12.78
C THR A 143 -11.74 -19.49 -14.33
N TYR A 144 -10.57 -19.42 -14.95
CA TYR A 144 -10.43 -19.48 -16.39
C TYR A 144 -10.40 -20.93 -16.88
N LYS A 145 -11.57 -21.50 -17.19
CA LYS A 145 -11.72 -22.91 -17.60
C LYS A 145 -10.82 -23.35 -18.74
N SER A 146 -10.45 -22.46 -19.62
CA SER A 146 -9.59 -22.76 -20.80
C SER A 146 -8.09 -22.51 -20.53
N ILE A 147 -7.68 -22.22 -19.32
CA ILE A 147 -6.29 -21.81 -19.03
C ILE A 147 -5.27 -22.90 -19.38
N SER A 148 -5.66 -24.16 -19.28
CA SER A 148 -4.81 -25.34 -19.56
C SER A 148 -4.93 -25.87 -20.99
N MET A 149 -5.71 -25.25 -21.89
CA MET A 149 -5.88 -25.70 -23.28
C MET A 149 -4.66 -25.33 -24.13
N GLU A 150 -4.20 -26.25 -24.99
CA GLU A 150 -3.05 -26.05 -25.89
C GLU A 150 -3.22 -24.85 -26.84
N GLU A 151 -4.43 -24.62 -27.32
CA GLU A 151 -4.75 -23.53 -28.26
C GLU A 151 -5.18 -22.22 -27.54
N ARG A 152 -4.93 -22.11 -26.25
CA ARG A 152 -5.27 -20.91 -25.48
C ARG A 152 -4.55 -19.68 -26.04
N LYS A 153 -5.29 -18.60 -26.23
CA LYS A 153 -4.69 -17.29 -26.53
C LYS A 153 -3.82 -16.82 -25.34
N PRO A 154 -2.80 -15.96 -25.59
CA PRO A 154 -2.04 -15.35 -24.50
C PRO A 154 -2.96 -14.71 -23.46
N ILE A 155 -2.62 -14.85 -22.17
CA ILE A 155 -3.29 -14.14 -21.07
C ILE A 155 -3.00 -12.65 -21.24
N ILE A 156 -4.03 -11.82 -21.20
CA ILE A 156 -3.89 -10.38 -21.36
C ILE A 156 -3.95 -9.71 -20.00
N VAL A 157 -2.83 -9.12 -19.59
CA VAL A 157 -2.72 -8.28 -18.40
C VAL A 157 -2.71 -6.82 -18.82
N SER A 158 -3.73 -6.06 -18.42
CA SER A 158 -3.84 -4.62 -18.70
C SER A 158 -3.56 -3.84 -17.42
N ILE A 159 -2.58 -2.93 -17.44
CA ILE A 159 -2.08 -2.21 -16.26
C ILE A 159 -2.35 -0.72 -16.44
N MET A 160 -3.14 -0.14 -15.57
CA MET A 160 -3.32 1.29 -15.42
C MET A 160 -2.23 1.84 -14.49
N GLY A 161 -1.58 2.90 -14.89
CA GLY A 161 -0.45 3.49 -14.15
C GLY A 161 0.91 3.02 -14.65
N MET A 162 1.75 3.98 -15.04
CA MET A 162 3.08 3.77 -15.62
C MET A 162 4.21 4.13 -14.63
N GLY A 163 3.89 4.22 -13.34
CA GLY A 163 4.84 4.41 -12.26
C GLY A 163 5.63 3.15 -11.92
N ARG A 164 6.52 3.22 -10.91
CA ARG A 164 7.38 2.09 -10.52
C ARG A 164 6.60 0.82 -10.17
N VAL A 165 5.45 0.94 -9.48
CA VAL A 165 4.58 -0.19 -9.16
C VAL A 165 4.05 -0.85 -10.43
N GLY A 166 3.50 -0.06 -11.37
CA GLY A 166 2.95 -0.57 -12.62
C GLY A 166 4.03 -1.22 -13.52
N LEU A 167 5.20 -0.59 -13.66
CA LEU A 167 6.32 -1.15 -14.43
C LEU A 167 6.85 -2.45 -13.82
N THR A 168 6.92 -2.53 -12.49
CA THR A 168 7.32 -3.75 -11.78
C THR A 168 6.26 -4.85 -11.97
N ALA A 169 4.97 -4.51 -11.85
CA ALA A 169 3.88 -5.45 -12.11
C ALA A 169 3.93 -5.98 -13.56
N ALA A 170 4.22 -5.12 -14.54
CA ALA A 170 4.35 -5.51 -15.95
C ALA A 170 5.50 -6.52 -16.15
N ARG A 171 6.68 -6.22 -15.59
CA ARG A 171 7.85 -7.11 -15.68
C ARG A 171 7.58 -8.46 -15.02
N LEU A 172 6.93 -8.46 -13.86
CA LEU A 172 6.61 -9.69 -13.14
C LEU A 172 5.50 -10.49 -13.83
N ALA A 173 4.45 -9.86 -14.33
CA ALA A 173 3.41 -10.53 -15.10
C ALA A 173 3.97 -11.21 -16.36
N GLY A 174 4.92 -10.56 -17.06
CA GLY A 174 5.57 -11.13 -18.24
C GLY A 174 6.35 -12.43 -17.96
N LYS A 175 6.83 -12.63 -16.72
CA LYS A 175 7.54 -13.84 -16.33
C LYS A 175 6.65 -15.10 -16.32
N TYR A 176 5.34 -14.95 -16.08
CA TYR A 176 4.40 -16.08 -16.04
C TYR A 176 4.25 -16.82 -17.37
N GLY A 177 4.71 -16.23 -18.47
CA GLY A 177 4.76 -16.92 -19.78
C GLY A 177 6.06 -17.65 -20.07
N ASN A 178 7.14 -17.38 -19.32
CA ASN A 178 8.49 -17.78 -19.70
C ASN A 178 9.31 -18.40 -18.54
N ASN A 179 8.76 -18.56 -17.36
CA ASN A 179 9.51 -19.01 -16.18
C ASN A 179 8.98 -20.35 -15.68
N LYS A 180 9.87 -21.35 -15.59
CA LYS A 180 9.54 -22.69 -15.10
C LYS A 180 8.91 -22.67 -13.69
N GLU A 181 9.33 -21.76 -12.82
CA GLU A 181 8.77 -21.63 -11.47
C GLU A 181 7.28 -21.24 -11.46
N ASN A 182 6.79 -20.66 -12.55
CA ASN A 182 5.39 -20.24 -12.69
C ASN A 182 4.57 -21.15 -13.63
N GLU A 183 5.20 -22.15 -14.24
CA GLU A 183 4.53 -23.12 -15.11
C GLU A 183 3.49 -23.95 -14.36
N ASP A 184 3.74 -24.26 -13.07
CA ASP A 184 2.81 -25.02 -12.23
C ASP A 184 1.47 -24.29 -12.04
N ILE A 185 1.48 -22.95 -11.95
CA ILE A 185 0.26 -22.14 -11.84
C ILE A 185 -0.53 -22.18 -13.15
N LEU A 186 0.16 -22.16 -14.30
CA LEU A 186 -0.44 -22.13 -15.63
C LEU A 186 -0.50 -23.51 -16.32
N LYS A 187 -0.09 -24.57 -15.61
CA LYS A 187 -0.07 -25.96 -16.10
C LYS A 187 0.64 -26.11 -17.43
N GLU A 188 1.96 -26.10 -17.40
CA GLU A 188 2.96 -26.53 -18.42
C GLU A 188 2.81 -26.02 -19.86
N LYS A 189 1.65 -25.61 -20.35
CA LYS A 189 1.45 -25.19 -21.75
C LYS A 189 0.91 -23.77 -21.83
N SER A 190 1.72 -22.83 -21.36
CA SER A 190 1.38 -21.42 -21.44
C SER A 190 1.68 -20.86 -22.83
N ASN A 191 0.67 -20.37 -23.56
CA ASN A 191 0.85 -19.58 -24.78
C ASN A 191 1.31 -18.14 -24.48
N GLY A 192 1.94 -17.93 -23.33
CA GLY A 192 2.52 -16.67 -22.91
C GLY A 192 1.51 -15.70 -22.28
N VAL A 193 2.07 -14.56 -21.91
CA VAL A 193 1.35 -13.43 -21.33
C VAL A 193 1.62 -12.18 -22.17
N LEU A 194 0.58 -11.46 -22.54
CA LEU A 194 0.67 -10.16 -23.19
C LEU A 194 0.34 -9.06 -22.19
N VAL A 195 1.32 -8.22 -21.88
CA VAL A 195 1.14 -7.09 -20.96
C VAL A 195 0.88 -5.81 -21.77
N LYS A 196 -0.16 -5.07 -21.37
CA LYS A 196 -0.52 -3.76 -21.92
C LYS A 196 -0.43 -2.70 -20.83
N MET A 197 0.44 -1.73 -21.02
CA MET A 197 0.49 -0.53 -20.20
C MET A 197 -0.49 0.50 -20.75
N LEU A 198 -1.35 1.04 -19.90
CA LEU A 198 -2.42 1.96 -20.27
C LEU A 198 -2.11 3.38 -19.78
N PRO A 199 -1.60 4.27 -20.64
CA PRO A 199 -1.39 5.67 -20.30
C PRO A 199 -2.72 6.45 -20.22
N ARG A 200 -2.69 7.65 -19.64
CA ARG A 200 -3.89 8.48 -19.40
C ARG A 200 -4.72 8.77 -20.66
N ASN A 201 -4.08 9.03 -21.78
CA ASN A 201 -4.78 9.26 -23.05
C ASN A 201 -5.59 8.04 -23.53
N ILE A 202 -5.23 6.83 -23.10
CA ILE A 202 -5.99 5.60 -23.38
C ILE A 202 -7.08 5.42 -22.32
N THR A 203 -6.75 5.61 -21.03
CA THR A 203 -7.73 5.39 -19.95
C THR A 203 -8.85 6.44 -19.96
N ASN A 204 -8.60 7.64 -20.52
CA ASN A 204 -9.61 8.69 -20.70
C ASN A 204 -10.50 8.48 -21.93
N ASP A 205 -10.18 7.54 -22.82
CA ASP A 205 -11.00 7.20 -23.99
C ASP A 205 -11.89 5.99 -23.69
N LYS A 206 -13.18 6.24 -23.40
CA LYS A 206 -14.16 5.19 -23.11
C LYS A 206 -14.23 4.12 -24.21
N GLY A 207 -14.12 4.52 -25.50
CA GLY A 207 -14.20 3.59 -26.62
C GLY A 207 -13.00 2.65 -26.69
N GLN A 208 -11.78 3.16 -26.41
CA GLN A 208 -10.59 2.35 -26.32
C GLN A 208 -10.64 1.44 -25.08
N MET A 209 -11.08 1.95 -23.95
CA MET A 209 -11.21 1.15 -22.72
C MET A 209 -12.15 -0.05 -22.92
N ILE A 210 -13.30 0.13 -23.55
CA ILE A 210 -14.22 -0.98 -23.88
C ILE A 210 -13.52 -2.06 -24.70
N LYS A 211 -12.76 -1.68 -25.74
CA LYS A 211 -12.04 -2.62 -26.62
C LYS A 211 -10.95 -3.39 -25.86
N ILE A 212 -10.30 -2.73 -24.91
CA ILE A 212 -9.23 -3.31 -24.09
C ILE A 212 -9.84 -4.25 -23.05
N LEU A 213 -10.82 -3.78 -22.27
CA LEU A 213 -11.43 -4.53 -21.18
C LEU A 213 -12.07 -5.85 -21.64
N LYS A 214 -12.74 -5.86 -22.80
CA LYS A 214 -13.29 -7.09 -23.41
C LYS A 214 -12.25 -8.20 -23.65
N LYS A 215 -10.97 -7.84 -23.73
CA LYS A 215 -9.88 -8.79 -24.00
C LYS A 215 -9.04 -9.08 -22.76
N THR A 216 -9.20 -8.28 -21.69
CA THR A 216 -8.38 -8.32 -20.48
C THR A 216 -8.76 -9.52 -19.62
N ASP A 217 -7.77 -10.26 -19.15
CA ASP A 217 -7.93 -11.35 -18.18
C ASP A 217 -7.54 -10.90 -16.78
N ILE A 218 -6.53 -10.02 -16.64
CA ILE A 218 -6.17 -9.37 -15.37
C ILE A 218 -6.10 -7.86 -15.61
N LEU A 219 -6.92 -7.09 -14.90
CA LEU A 219 -6.84 -5.63 -14.84
C LEU A 219 -6.09 -5.23 -13.58
N VAL A 220 -4.98 -4.50 -13.74
CA VAL A 220 -4.16 -4.04 -12.61
C VAL A 220 -4.36 -2.53 -12.44
N ASP A 221 -4.74 -2.12 -11.24
CA ASP A 221 -4.71 -0.73 -10.83
C ASP A 221 -3.42 -0.45 -10.06
N ALA A 222 -2.52 0.31 -10.68
CA ALA A 222 -1.26 0.81 -10.11
C ALA A 222 -1.17 2.33 -10.29
N THR A 223 -2.32 3.01 -10.30
CA THR A 223 -2.42 4.43 -10.57
C THR A 223 -2.02 5.27 -9.35
N THR A 224 -1.51 6.46 -9.63
CA THR A 224 -1.43 7.56 -8.68
C THR A 224 -2.27 8.69 -9.24
N ARG A 225 -3.26 9.16 -8.49
CA ARG A 225 -4.20 10.20 -8.91
C ARG A 225 -3.98 11.45 -8.08
N ASN A 226 -3.85 12.59 -8.73
CA ASN A 226 -3.80 13.88 -8.06
C ASN A 226 -5.19 14.27 -7.52
N ASP A 227 -6.23 13.88 -8.28
CA ASP A 227 -7.61 13.99 -7.88
C ASP A 227 -8.19 12.57 -7.72
N ALA A 228 -8.59 12.23 -6.51
CA ALA A 228 -9.17 10.95 -6.17
C ALA A 228 -10.72 10.99 -6.13
N THR A 229 -11.34 12.06 -6.64
CA THR A 229 -12.80 12.23 -6.67
C THR A 229 -13.45 11.52 -7.85
N ASP A 230 -12.69 11.23 -8.91
CA ASP A 230 -13.16 10.50 -10.09
C ASP A 230 -12.55 9.10 -10.19
N TYR A 231 -13.34 8.14 -10.67
CA TYR A 231 -12.84 6.83 -11.03
C TYR A 231 -12.38 6.80 -12.50
N ILE A 232 -11.37 5.98 -12.79
CA ILE A 232 -10.84 5.75 -14.16
C ILE A 232 -11.70 4.71 -14.88
N VAL A 233 -12.11 3.66 -14.15
CA VAL A 233 -12.95 2.58 -14.69
C VAL A 233 -14.26 2.57 -13.94
N SER A 234 -15.33 3.04 -14.58
CA SER A 234 -16.68 2.99 -14.02
C SER A 234 -17.16 1.55 -13.86
N ASN A 235 -18.14 1.32 -12.98
CA ASN A 235 -18.75 0.00 -12.82
C ASN A 235 -19.42 -0.49 -14.12
N GLU A 236 -19.91 0.42 -14.97
CA GLU A 236 -20.34 0.10 -16.34
C GLU A 236 -19.17 -0.51 -17.14
N LEU A 237 -17.98 0.09 -17.06
CA LEU A 237 -16.80 -0.41 -17.76
C LEU A 237 -16.31 -1.75 -17.20
N VAL A 238 -16.43 -1.97 -15.88
CA VAL A 238 -16.17 -3.29 -15.26
C VAL A 238 -17.03 -4.38 -15.90
N GLY A 239 -18.26 -4.05 -16.31
CA GLY A 239 -19.17 -4.97 -17.02
C GLY A 239 -18.61 -5.50 -18.34
N TYR A 240 -17.65 -4.82 -18.98
CA TYR A 240 -16.99 -5.30 -20.20
C TYR A 240 -15.83 -6.27 -19.94
N LEU A 241 -15.35 -6.43 -18.71
CA LEU A 241 -14.42 -7.50 -18.36
C LEU A 241 -15.11 -8.85 -18.49
N LYS A 242 -14.34 -9.87 -18.86
CA LYS A 242 -14.83 -11.26 -18.88
C LYS A 242 -15.24 -11.70 -17.47
N GLU A 243 -16.13 -12.67 -17.34
CA GLU A 243 -16.56 -13.17 -16.04
C GLU A 243 -15.43 -13.72 -15.18
N HIS A 244 -14.43 -14.38 -15.83
CA HIS A 244 -13.26 -14.92 -15.15
C HIS A 244 -12.15 -13.89 -14.89
N SER A 245 -12.30 -12.65 -15.34
CA SER A 245 -11.26 -11.64 -15.16
C SER A 245 -11.04 -11.30 -13.68
N ILE A 246 -9.78 -11.04 -13.36
CA ILE A 246 -9.34 -10.62 -12.03
C ILE A 246 -9.05 -9.12 -12.05
N ILE A 247 -9.47 -8.40 -11.04
CA ILE A 247 -9.06 -7.02 -10.77
C ILE A 247 -8.01 -7.07 -9.65
N LEU A 248 -6.79 -6.62 -9.93
CA LEU A 248 -5.72 -6.48 -8.94
C LEU A 248 -5.58 -5.00 -8.58
N ASP A 249 -5.96 -4.67 -7.35
CA ASP A 249 -5.80 -3.33 -6.77
C ASP A 249 -4.45 -3.24 -6.04
N LEU A 250 -3.49 -2.52 -6.60
CA LEU A 250 -2.19 -2.23 -5.97
C LEU A 250 -2.13 -0.82 -5.34
N THR A 251 -3.26 -0.13 -5.30
CA THR A 251 -3.41 1.14 -4.61
C THR A 251 -3.86 0.93 -3.17
N SER A 252 -3.68 1.93 -2.33
CA SER A 252 -4.23 1.93 -0.96
C SER A 252 -5.27 3.01 -0.77
N ASP A 253 -5.88 3.48 -1.86
CA ASP A 253 -6.88 4.53 -1.81
C ASP A 253 -8.14 4.07 -1.10
N PRO A 254 -8.62 4.80 -0.07
CA PRO A 254 -9.89 4.51 0.58
C PRO A 254 -11.06 5.10 -0.18
N TYR A 255 -12.25 4.67 0.19
CA TYR A 255 -13.45 5.46 0.01
C TYR A 255 -13.57 6.45 1.17
N LEU A 256 -13.74 7.76 0.87
CA LEU A 256 -14.07 8.79 1.86
C LEU A 256 -15.35 9.48 1.39
N THR A 257 -16.47 9.19 2.05
CA THR A 257 -17.80 9.68 1.70
C THR A 257 -18.36 10.72 2.68
N ASP A 258 -17.61 11.01 3.72
CA ASP A 258 -17.83 12.07 4.70
C ASP A 258 -17.30 13.45 4.25
N ILE A 259 -16.55 13.48 3.15
CA ILE A 259 -16.06 14.70 2.49
C ILE A 259 -16.74 14.87 1.12
N PHE A 260 -16.85 16.11 0.63
CA PHE A 260 -17.39 16.38 -0.70
C PHE A 260 -16.43 17.27 -1.50
N PRO A 261 -16.10 16.92 -2.75
CA PRO A 261 -16.52 15.71 -3.47
C PRO A 261 -15.97 14.42 -2.84
N PHE A 262 -16.69 13.28 -2.99
CA PHE A 262 -16.29 12.01 -2.41
C PHE A 262 -14.96 11.52 -2.99
N GLN A 263 -14.08 11.00 -2.11
CA GLN A 263 -12.91 10.27 -2.61
C GLN A 263 -13.28 8.82 -2.93
N VAL A 264 -12.85 8.35 -4.09
CA VAL A 264 -13.17 7.02 -4.63
C VAL A 264 -11.93 6.27 -5.07
N LYS A 265 -12.04 4.95 -5.26
CA LYS A 265 -11.00 4.14 -5.92
C LYS A 265 -10.98 4.39 -7.43
N ALA A 266 -9.86 4.09 -8.09
CA ALA A 266 -9.76 4.24 -9.54
C ALA A 266 -10.67 3.28 -10.32
N VAL A 267 -11.01 2.13 -9.73
CA VAL A 267 -12.03 1.22 -10.24
C VAL A 267 -13.26 1.33 -9.36
N GLU A 268 -14.40 1.74 -9.94
CA GLU A 268 -15.65 1.93 -9.20
C GLU A 268 -16.20 0.61 -8.68
N GLY A 269 -16.57 0.60 -7.42
CA GLY A 269 -17.35 -0.48 -6.82
C GLY A 269 -16.54 -1.72 -6.43
N ILE A 270 -15.21 -1.63 -6.29
CA ILE A 270 -14.37 -2.73 -5.80
C ILE A 270 -14.19 -2.64 -4.27
N PRO A 271 -14.26 -3.78 -3.55
CA PRO A 271 -14.01 -3.81 -2.10
C PRO A 271 -12.53 -3.60 -1.76
N HIS A 272 -12.25 -3.23 -0.50
CA HIS A 272 -10.86 -2.98 -0.06
C HIS A 272 -10.11 -4.26 0.31
N GLY A 273 -10.79 -5.29 0.80
CA GLY A 273 -10.17 -6.48 1.40
C GLY A 273 -9.47 -6.21 2.74
N THR A 274 -9.01 -7.28 3.39
CA THR A 274 -8.28 -7.25 4.66
C THR A 274 -7.03 -8.13 4.59
N LEU A 275 -6.23 -8.22 5.65
CA LEU A 275 -5.09 -9.13 5.74
C LEU A 275 -5.48 -10.61 5.68
N ASP A 276 -6.66 -10.95 6.17
CA ASP A 276 -7.18 -12.33 6.15
C ASP A 276 -8.01 -12.61 4.89
N LYS A 277 -8.67 -11.59 4.35
CA LYS A 277 -9.49 -11.66 3.14
C LYS A 277 -8.87 -10.80 2.03
N ILE A 278 -7.75 -11.25 1.48
CA ILE A 278 -7.03 -10.55 0.40
C ILE A 278 -7.69 -10.72 -0.97
N VAL A 279 -8.47 -11.79 -1.14
CA VAL A 279 -9.25 -12.07 -2.36
C VAL A 279 -10.72 -11.99 -2.02
N VAL A 280 -11.45 -11.18 -2.76
CA VAL A 280 -12.90 -11.00 -2.63
C VAL A 280 -13.57 -11.46 -3.92
N TYR A 281 -14.48 -12.44 -3.80
CA TYR A 281 -15.22 -12.97 -4.95
C TYR A 281 -16.54 -12.21 -5.18
N PRO A 282 -17.12 -12.29 -6.38
CA PRO A 282 -18.47 -11.79 -6.62
C PRO A 282 -19.47 -12.36 -5.58
N ASN A 283 -20.33 -11.50 -5.08
CA ASN A 283 -21.34 -11.78 -4.03
C ASN A 283 -20.78 -12.05 -2.61
N ASP A 284 -19.47 -11.93 -2.38
CA ASP A 284 -18.94 -11.93 -1.02
C ASP A 284 -19.45 -10.69 -0.25
N HIS A 285 -19.67 -10.86 1.06
CA HIS A 285 -20.18 -9.78 1.92
C HIS A 285 -19.27 -8.55 2.00
N GLU A 286 -17.99 -8.68 1.65
CA GLU A 286 -17.06 -7.54 1.53
C GLU A 286 -17.53 -6.51 0.50
N TYR A 287 -18.32 -6.91 -0.49
CA TYR A 287 -18.96 -5.96 -1.42
C TYR A 287 -19.96 -5.04 -0.75
N ASP A 288 -20.53 -5.42 0.40
CA ASP A 288 -21.44 -4.59 1.19
C ASP A 288 -20.72 -3.42 1.86
N SER A 289 -19.38 -3.49 1.98
CA SER A 289 -18.54 -2.41 2.50
C SER A 289 -18.31 -1.27 1.51
N VAL A 290 -18.62 -1.47 0.23
CA VAL A 290 -18.54 -0.42 -0.78
C VAL A 290 -19.65 0.61 -0.51
N PRO A 291 -19.34 1.93 -0.50
CA PRO A 291 -20.34 2.97 -0.23
C PRO A 291 -21.54 2.88 -1.18
N LYS A 292 -22.76 3.00 -0.62
CA LYS A 292 -24.03 2.86 -1.36
C LYS A 292 -24.22 3.88 -2.48
N CYS A 293 -23.49 4.97 -2.47
CA CYS A 293 -23.49 5.98 -3.54
C CYS A 293 -22.73 5.50 -4.79
N LEU A 294 -21.96 4.39 -4.71
CA LEU A 294 -21.22 3.82 -5.81
C LEU A 294 -21.94 2.58 -6.38
N ARG A 295 -21.74 2.34 -7.66
CA ARG A 295 -22.34 1.18 -8.34
C ARG A 295 -21.50 -0.07 -8.09
N THR A 296 -22.15 -1.20 -7.81
CA THR A 296 -21.54 -2.52 -7.60
C THR A 296 -22.25 -3.62 -8.37
N ILE A 297 -22.99 -3.25 -9.44
CA ILE A 297 -23.80 -4.19 -10.24
C ILE A 297 -22.89 -5.18 -10.95
N ASN A 298 -21.78 -4.70 -11.49
CA ASN A 298 -20.79 -5.53 -12.18
C ASN A 298 -19.66 -5.86 -11.19
N GLN A 299 -19.64 -7.08 -10.70
CA GLN A 299 -18.63 -7.59 -9.79
C GLN A 299 -17.65 -8.52 -10.50
N ARG A 300 -16.41 -8.54 -10.05
CA ARG A 300 -15.35 -9.47 -10.47
C ARG A 300 -14.56 -9.89 -9.23
N THR A 301 -13.78 -10.94 -9.35
CA THR A 301 -12.83 -11.29 -8.31
C THR A 301 -11.80 -10.17 -8.17
N VAL A 302 -11.64 -9.65 -6.95
CA VAL A 302 -10.72 -8.56 -6.61
C VAL A 302 -9.60 -9.11 -5.73
N VAL A 303 -8.36 -8.83 -6.10
CA VAL A 303 -7.17 -9.05 -5.26
C VAL A 303 -6.73 -7.68 -4.72
N SER A 304 -6.68 -7.56 -3.40
CA SER A 304 -6.42 -6.28 -2.73
C SER A 304 -4.92 -5.98 -2.55
N CYS A 305 -4.59 -4.73 -2.27
CA CYS A 305 -3.25 -4.27 -1.93
C CYS A 305 -2.66 -4.93 -0.65
N ASN A 306 -3.48 -5.63 0.13
CA ASN A 306 -3.05 -6.40 1.29
C ASN A 306 -2.37 -7.74 0.92
N ALA A 307 -2.27 -8.09 -0.37
CA ALA A 307 -1.71 -9.37 -0.81
C ALA A 307 -0.29 -9.63 -0.26
N TRP A 308 0.60 -8.65 -0.27
CA TRP A 308 1.94 -8.87 0.23
C TRP A 308 1.99 -9.17 1.74
N PRO A 309 1.51 -8.30 2.63
CA PRO A 309 1.50 -8.61 4.08
C PRO A 309 0.58 -9.79 4.43
N GLY A 310 -0.44 -10.06 3.63
CA GLY A 310 -1.34 -11.20 3.84
C GLY A 310 -0.71 -12.55 3.50
N VAL A 311 0.03 -12.64 2.38
CA VAL A 311 0.62 -13.89 1.87
C VAL A 311 2.01 -14.17 2.46
N ASN A 312 2.85 -13.13 2.56
CA ASN A 312 4.22 -13.24 3.06
C ASN A 312 4.52 -12.18 4.14
N PRO A 313 3.82 -12.23 5.28
CA PRO A 313 3.96 -11.20 6.31
C PRO A 313 5.37 -11.15 6.92
N LYS A 314 6.02 -12.29 7.16
CA LYS A 314 7.38 -12.31 7.74
C LYS A 314 8.39 -11.67 6.80
N GLY A 315 8.37 -11.99 5.50
CA GLY A 315 9.25 -11.37 4.51
C GLY A 315 8.99 -9.86 4.36
N CYS A 316 7.71 -9.47 4.41
CA CYS A 316 7.30 -8.07 4.39
C CYS A 316 7.89 -7.30 5.57
N MET A 317 7.70 -7.81 6.80
CA MET A 317 8.13 -7.12 8.02
C MET A 317 9.63 -7.18 8.27
N ASP A 318 10.33 -8.22 7.80
CA ASP A 318 11.79 -8.28 7.82
C ASP A 318 12.41 -7.18 6.94
N LEU A 319 11.86 -7.00 5.73
CA LEU A 319 12.36 -5.96 4.82
C LEU A 319 12.10 -4.55 5.36
N TYR A 320 10.87 -4.26 5.79
CA TYR A 320 10.55 -2.96 6.38
C TYR A 320 11.37 -2.69 7.64
N GLY A 321 11.59 -3.69 8.49
CA GLY A 321 12.47 -3.57 9.65
C GLY A 321 13.89 -3.14 9.26
N LYS A 322 14.48 -3.77 8.23
CA LYS A 322 15.81 -3.43 7.72
C LYS A 322 15.87 -2.02 7.13
N GLN A 323 14.83 -1.57 6.47
CA GLN A 323 14.78 -0.21 5.90
C GLN A 323 14.56 0.87 6.98
N LEU A 324 13.78 0.56 8.01
CA LEU A 324 13.38 1.54 9.02
C LEU A 324 14.39 1.72 10.14
N ILE A 325 15.32 0.79 10.35
CA ILE A 325 16.22 0.84 11.51
C ILE A 325 17.02 2.15 11.57
N TYR A 326 17.61 2.60 10.49
CA TYR A 326 18.39 3.85 10.43
C TYR A 326 17.52 5.09 10.60
N ILE A 327 16.28 5.04 10.09
CA ILE A 327 15.30 6.12 10.25
C ILE A 327 14.93 6.26 11.73
N ILE A 328 14.63 5.14 12.41
CA ILE A 328 14.27 5.14 13.82
C ILE A 328 15.46 5.59 14.69
N GLN A 329 16.69 5.16 14.38
CA GLN A 329 17.89 5.61 15.08
C GLN A 329 18.07 7.14 14.98
N ASN A 330 17.80 7.72 13.81
CA ASN A 330 17.82 9.17 13.64
C ASN A 330 16.68 9.85 14.43
N LEU A 331 15.48 9.32 14.41
CA LEU A 331 14.36 9.86 15.21
C LEU A 331 14.61 9.81 16.72
N ILE A 332 15.39 8.85 17.20
CA ILE A 332 15.83 8.77 18.60
C ILE A 332 16.90 9.83 18.92
N GLY A 333 17.80 10.10 17.99
CA GLY A 333 18.97 10.95 18.17
C GLY A 333 18.75 12.45 17.99
N TYR A 334 17.64 12.86 17.39
CA TYR A 334 17.39 14.24 16.99
C TYR A 334 16.01 14.73 17.47
N ASN A 335 15.89 16.05 17.63
CA ASN A 335 14.60 16.70 17.87
C ASN A 335 13.90 17.00 16.54
N ALA A 336 12.57 17.19 16.57
CA ALA A 336 11.80 17.49 15.36
C ALA A 336 12.36 18.68 14.54
N ASN A 337 12.82 19.72 15.21
CA ASN A 337 13.39 20.93 14.58
C ASN A 337 14.75 20.71 13.89
N ASP A 338 15.41 19.57 14.14
CA ASP A 338 16.69 19.27 13.52
C ASP A 338 16.54 18.72 12.09
N PHE A 339 15.32 18.23 11.75
CA PHE A 339 15.03 17.71 10.42
C PHE A 339 14.75 18.85 9.45
N ASN A 340 15.56 18.98 8.41
CA ASN A 340 15.39 19.96 7.32
C ASN A 340 16.21 19.55 6.10
N LEU A 341 15.95 20.17 4.94
CA LEU A 341 16.63 19.86 3.67
C LEU A 341 18.10 20.28 3.63
N TYR A 342 18.54 21.15 4.53
CA TYR A 342 19.91 21.68 4.59
C TYR A 342 20.81 20.91 5.56
N ASN A 343 20.23 19.95 6.31
CA ASN A 343 21.01 19.13 7.23
C ASN A 343 22.08 18.32 6.47
N ARG A 344 23.28 18.21 7.04
CA ARG A 344 24.37 17.44 6.43
C ARG A 344 24.10 15.94 6.44
N ASP A 345 23.35 15.45 7.42
CA ASP A 345 23.00 14.04 7.52
C ASP A 345 21.96 13.65 6.45
N TYR A 346 22.26 12.58 5.76
CA TYR A 346 21.40 12.04 4.69
C TYR A 346 20.00 11.62 5.20
N PHE A 347 19.98 10.92 6.34
CA PHE A 347 18.70 10.42 6.87
C PHE A 347 17.83 11.56 7.41
N ASN A 348 18.42 12.61 7.98
CA ASN A 348 17.68 13.79 8.41
C ASN A 348 16.97 14.46 7.24
N ARG A 349 17.64 14.66 6.10
CA ARG A 349 17.02 15.20 4.89
C ARG A 349 15.92 14.27 4.36
N ALA A 350 16.17 12.95 4.37
CA ALA A 350 15.22 11.96 3.91
C ALA A 350 13.95 11.93 4.80
N ILE A 351 14.12 11.99 6.12
CA ILE A 351 13.03 12.05 7.10
C ILE A 351 12.20 13.32 6.91
N TYR A 352 12.87 14.48 6.75
CA TYR A 352 12.16 15.74 6.51
C TYR A 352 11.21 15.66 5.31
N ARG A 353 11.65 15.02 4.20
CA ARG A 353 10.78 14.80 3.03
C ARG A 353 9.55 13.94 3.33
N GLY A 354 9.57 13.18 4.43
CA GLY A 354 8.45 12.40 4.94
C GLY A 354 7.52 13.15 5.88
N THR A 355 7.81 14.41 6.26
CA THR A 355 7.00 15.17 7.19
C THR A 355 5.78 15.81 6.54
N ILE A 356 4.77 16.17 7.35
CA ILE A 356 3.62 16.97 6.89
C ILE A 356 4.09 18.35 6.41
N GLU A 357 5.06 18.96 7.11
CA GLU A 357 5.60 20.28 6.76
C GLU A 357 6.13 20.29 5.32
N CYS A 358 7.01 19.34 4.96
CA CYS A 358 7.53 19.24 3.61
C CYS A 358 6.44 18.92 2.57
N PHE A 359 5.43 18.15 2.95
CA PHE A 359 4.28 17.87 2.08
C PHE A 359 3.49 19.15 1.77
N GLU A 360 3.20 20.00 2.77
CA GLU A 360 2.48 21.26 2.59
C GLU A 360 3.32 22.27 1.80
N GLU A 361 4.62 22.38 2.06
CA GLU A 361 5.53 23.17 1.24
C GLU A 361 5.50 22.78 -0.24
N SER A 362 5.44 21.50 -0.52
CA SER A 362 5.36 21.00 -1.90
C SER A 362 4.04 21.40 -2.58
N LEU A 363 2.92 21.42 -1.86
CA LEU A 363 1.63 21.84 -2.42
C LEU A 363 1.62 23.34 -2.73
N ASN A 364 2.21 24.18 -1.86
CA ASN A 364 2.30 25.62 -2.06
C ASN A 364 3.20 25.97 -3.26
N ASN A 365 4.32 25.29 -3.43
CA ASN A 365 5.22 25.52 -4.55
C ASN A 365 4.63 25.13 -5.93
N TYR A 366 3.73 24.13 -5.98
CA TYR A 366 2.99 23.79 -7.21
C TYR A 366 1.84 24.78 -7.52
N GLY A 367 1.37 25.55 -6.53
CA GLY A 367 0.33 26.57 -6.69
C GLY A 367 0.86 27.87 -7.30
N ASP A 368 2.14 28.18 -7.13
CA ASP A 368 2.75 29.45 -7.55
C ASP A 368 3.45 29.40 -8.92
N GLU A 369 3.63 28.23 -9.53
CA GLU A 369 4.26 28.08 -10.85
C GLU A 369 3.24 28.10 -12.02
N MET A 370 2.37 29.11 -12.09
CA MET A 370 1.89 29.61 -13.38
C MET A 370 2.76 30.82 -13.78
N VAL A 371 3.99 30.54 -14.18
CA VAL A 371 4.79 31.55 -14.89
C VAL A 371 4.28 31.60 -16.32
N ASP A 372 3.58 32.69 -16.68
CA ASP A 372 3.24 33.00 -18.05
C ASP A 372 4.54 33.20 -18.85
N ILE A 373 4.93 32.18 -19.59
CA ILE A 373 5.99 32.32 -20.61
C ILE A 373 5.30 32.76 -21.90
N VAL A 374 5.44 34.04 -22.23
CA VAL A 374 5.15 34.54 -23.58
C VAL A 374 6.39 34.25 -24.41
N ILE A 375 6.26 33.36 -25.41
CA ILE A 375 7.27 33.13 -26.46
C ILE A 375 6.89 33.98 -27.69
#